data_b3aeaf901561055ad9edfa473c3ba2aa
#
_entry.id   b3aeaf901561055ad9edfa473c3ba2aa
#
_cell.length_a   1.000
_cell.length_b   1.000
_cell.length_c   1.000
_cell.angle_alpha   90.00
_cell.angle_beta   90.00
_cell.angle_gamma   90.00
#
_symmetry.space_group_name_H-M   'P 1'
#
loop_
_entity.id
_entity.type
_entity.pdbx_description
1 polymer ?
#
loop_
_entity_poly.entity_id
_entity_poly.type
_entity_poly.pdbx_seq_one_letter_code
_entity_poly.pdbx_strand_id
1 'polypeptide(L)'
;MATNTSTITILIADDHAVVRMGLSALLNQQKGLKVVGEADDGAAAVKLAGRLKPDVAVLDLMMPVMGGVEATQKIKSVSGETKILLLTSYGTSMDIVRAVTFGASGALLKDTPNDELIAAVREIANGGEHFSRSIKALLRETPQPPLLSEQQMHLLDAAARGYTTEDIAKSYDLSTDTVKRSFRQICDILGAANRTEAVAIALKKHLLKT
;
A
#
# COMPACT_ATOMS: atom_id res chain seq x y z
N MET A 1 39.68 2.37 -2.48
CA MET A 1 38.58 3.17 -3.06
C MET A 1 37.48 3.25 -2.02
N ALA A 2 37.24 4.43 -1.46
CA ALA A 2 36.15 4.61 -0.47
C ALA A 2 34.86 4.53 -1.23
N THR A 3 34.07 3.47 -1.00
CA THR A 3 32.69 3.39 -1.43
C THR A 3 31.92 4.49 -0.70
N ASN A 4 31.54 5.51 -1.43
CA ASN A 4 30.68 6.58 -0.96
C ASN A 4 29.30 5.98 -0.70
N THR A 5 29.10 5.33 0.45
CA THR A 5 27.84 4.73 0.85
C THR A 5 26.94 5.88 1.30
N SER A 6 26.12 6.38 0.36
CA SER A 6 25.06 7.35 0.70
C SER A 6 24.22 6.76 1.84
N THR A 7 23.91 7.58 2.85
CA THR A 7 23.06 7.18 3.96
C THR A 7 21.65 6.94 3.46
N ILE A 8 21.12 5.75 3.71
CA ILE A 8 19.73 5.39 3.39
C ILE A 8 18.81 6.08 4.40
N THR A 9 17.91 6.90 3.92
CA THR A 9 16.93 7.62 4.72
C THR A 9 15.64 6.82 4.86
N ILE A 10 15.08 6.74 6.08
CA ILE A 10 13.98 5.84 6.39
C ILE A 10 12.85 6.64 7.07
N LEU A 11 11.62 6.45 6.58
CA LEU A 11 10.39 6.84 7.25
C LEU A 11 9.77 5.60 7.91
N ILE A 12 9.31 5.70 9.15
CA ILE A 12 8.60 4.64 9.86
C ILE A 12 7.17 5.08 10.10
N ALA A 13 6.19 4.19 9.84
CA ALA A 13 4.79 4.40 10.18
C ALA A 13 4.20 3.15 10.84
N ASP A 14 3.73 3.31 12.07
CA ASP A 14 3.10 2.27 12.90
C ASP A 14 2.28 2.98 13.98
N ASP A 15 1.09 2.53 14.30
CA ASP A 15 0.26 3.17 15.34
C ASP A 15 0.74 2.87 16.78
N HIS A 16 1.57 1.83 16.96
CA HIS A 16 2.15 1.46 18.24
C HIS A 16 3.45 2.23 18.53
N ALA A 17 3.41 3.18 19.46
CA ALA A 17 4.56 4.03 19.80
C ALA A 17 5.82 3.23 20.20
N VAL A 18 5.65 2.12 20.95
CA VAL A 18 6.78 1.28 21.39
C VAL A 18 7.46 0.60 20.20
N VAL A 19 6.68 0.16 19.20
CA VAL A 19 7.22 -0.43 17.96
C VAL A 19 8.00 0.62 17.17
N ARG A 20 7.45 1.82 16.98
CA ARG A 20 8.16 2.92 16.30
C ARG A 20 9.49 3.25 16.98
N MET A 21 9.46 3.42 18.31
CA MET A 21 10.68 3.71 19.08
C MET A 21 11.72 2.59 18.95
N GLY A 22 11.29 1.32 19.01
CA GLY A 22 12.18 0.17 18.86
C GLY A 22 12.80 0.10 17.47
N LEU A 23 12.00 0.26 16.41
CA LEU A 23 12.48 0.29 15.01
C LEU A 23 13.42 1.46 14.76
N SER A 24 13.09 2.66 15.29
CA SER A 24 13.91 3.85 15.14
C SER A 24 15.27 3.65 15.80
N ALA A 25 15.31 3.14 17.04
CA ALA A 25 16.55 2.84 17.74
C ALA A 25 17.39 1.79 16.99
N LEU A 26 16.76 0.67 16.58
CA LEU A 26 17.42 -0.41 15.85
C LEU A 26 18.07 0.08 14.54
N LEU A 27 17.32 0.81 13.73
CA LEU A 27 17.77 1.26 12.42
C LEU A 27 18.81 2.37 12.50
N ASN A 28 18.66 3.32 13.45
CA ASN A 28 19.63 4.38 13.66
C ASN A 28 20.98 3.88 14.24
N GLN A 29 21.03 2.71 14.89
CA GLN A 29 22.28 2.07 15.31
C GLN A 29 23.08 1.49 14.14
N GLN A 30 22.48 1.32 12.99
CA GLN A 30 23.13 0.70 11.84
C GLN A 30 23.90 1.74 11.01
N LYS A 31 25.18 1.46 10.74
CA LYS A 31 25.99 2.32 9.88
C LYS A 31 25.34 2.51 8.50
N GLY A 32 25.15 3.75 8.09
CA GLY A 32 24.58 4.10 6.79
C GLY A 32 23.05 4.00 6.71
N LEU A 33 22.34 3.84 7.84
CA LEU A 33 20.88 3.98 7.93
C LEU A 33 20.53 5.18 8.81
N LYS A 34 19.47 5.91 8.48
CA LYS A 34 18.98 7.05 9.26
C LYS A 34 17.46 7.16 9.19
N VAL A 35 16.80 7.09 10.30
CA VAL A 35 15.38 7.41 10.41
C VAL A 35 15.22 8.94 10.35
N VAL A 36 14.47 9.42 9.37
CA VAL A 36 14.27 10.86 9.10
C VAL A 36 12.85 11.32 9.42
N GLY A 37 11.94 10.40 9.71
CA GLY A 37 10.58 10.72 10.11
C GLY A 37 9.86 9.51 10.71
N GLU A 38 8.89 9.82 11.57
CA GLU A 38 8.00 8.85 12.20
C GLU A 38 6.55 9.32 12.06
N ALA A 39 5.63 8.41 11.86
CA ALA A 39 4.20 8.64 11.73
C ALA A 39 3.43 7.61 12.55
N ASP A 40 2.28 7.98 13.08
CA ASP A 40 1.37 7.12 13.83
C ASP A 40 0.16 6.66 13.03
N ASP A 41 0.03 7.14 11.79
CA ASP A 41 -0.96 6.71 10.83
C ASP A 41 -0.45 6.87 9.37
N GLY A 42 -1.19 6.27 8.43
CA GLY A 42 -0.83 6.34 7.01
C GLY A 42 -0.97 7.73 6.40
N ALA A 43 -1.89 8.58 6.87
CA ALA A 43 -2.07 9.92 6.32
C ALA A 43 -0.89 10.83 6.69
N ALA A 44 -0.42 10.75 7.95
CA ALA A 44 0.81 11.39 8.40
C ALA A 44 2.03 10.86 7.62
N ALA A 45 2.11 9.54 7.39
CA ALA A 45 3.18 8.93 6.60
C ALA A 45 3.22 9.46 5.16
N VAL A 46 2.08 9.58 4.46
CA VAL A 46 2.00 10.14 3.11
C VAL A 46 2.50 11.58 3.08
N LYS A 47 2.06 12.42 4.04
CA LYS A 47 2.49 13.82 4.16
C LYS A 47 4.01 13.93 4.39
N LEU A 48 4.55 13.09 5.28
CA LEU A 48 5.99 13.06 5.55
C LEU A 48 6.79 12.55 4.35
N ALA A 49 6.34 11.50 3.67
CA ALA A 49 6.99 10.97 2.47
C ALA A 49 7.08 12.02 1.35
N GLY A 50 6.00 12.76 1.09
CA GLY A 50 6.01 13.85 0.09
C GLY A 50 7.00 14.97 0.42
N ARG A 51 7.20 15.27 1.71
CA ARG A 51 8.11 16.33 2.18
C ARG A 51 9.56 15.86 2.26
N LEU A 52 9.80 14.68 2.84
CA LEU A 52 11.14 14.19 3.16
C LEU A 52 11.76 13.36 2.04
N LYS A 53 10.94 12.79 1.16
CA LYS A 53 11.33 11.90 0.06
C LYS A 53 12.33 10.83 0.52
N PRO A 54 11.96 10.02 1.54
CA PRO A 54 12.86 9.01 2.07
C PRO A 54 13.17 7.94 1.02
N ASP A 55 14.33 7.29 1.14
CA ASP A 55 14.68 6.15 0.27
C ASP A 55 13.75 4.96 0.54
N VAL A 56 13.42 4.72 1.82
CA VAL A 56 12.56 3.62 2.26
C VAL A 56 11.48 4.13 3.22
N ALA A 57 10.25 3.67 3.06
CA ALA A 57 9.19 3.79 4.05
C ALA A 57 8.84 2.40 4.60
N VAL A 58 9.01 2.22 5.92
CA VAL A 58 8.59 1.02 6.66
C VAL A 58 7.20 1.29 7.21
N LEU A 59 6.20 0.54 6.75
CA LEU A 59 4.79 0.79 7.05
C LEU A 59 4.12 -0.42 7.70
N ASP A 60 3.41 -0.20 8.80
CA ASP A 60 2.43 -1.20 9.24
C ASP A 60 1.23 -1.24 8.29
N LEU A 61 0.66 -2.42 8.09
CA LEU A 61 -0.58 -2.59 7.33
C LEU A 61 -1.80 -2.04 8.06
N MET A 62 -1.85 -2.23 9.38
CA MET A 62 -3.01 -1.91 10.20
C MET A 62 -2.75 -0.64 10.99
N MET A 63 -3.20 0.49 10.48
CA MET A 63 -3.11 1.79 11.15
C MET A 63 -4.48 2.49 11.12
N PRO A 64 -4.79 3.35 12.12
CA PRO A 64 -6.00 4.16 12.12
C PRO A 64 -5.96 5.19 10.99
N VAL A 65 -7.09 5.81 10.68
CA VAL A 65 -7.27 6.85 9.65
C VAL A 65 -6.97 6.34 8.25
N MET A 66 -5.77 5.83 8.00
CA MET A 66 -5.33 5.29 6.72
C MET A 66 -4.39 4.10 6.95
N GLY A 67 -4.77 2.92 6.45
CA GLY A 67 -3.94 1.71 6.55
C GLY A 67 -2.77 1.70 5.56
N GLY A 68 -1.83 0.76 5.76
CA GLY A 68 -0.61 0.67 4.98
C GLY A 68 -0.82 0.40 3.49
N VAL A 69 -1.89 -0.29 3.09
CA VAL A 69 -2.23 -0.53 1.68
C VAL A 69 -2.50 0.79 0.95
N GLU A 70 -3.39 1.62 1.52
CA GLU A 70 -3.74 2.93 0.94
C GLU A 70 -2.56 3.91 1.04
N ALA A 71 -1.82 3.87 2.16
CA ALA A 71 -0.61 4.66 2.34
C ALA A 71 0.44 4.32 1.27
N THR A 72 0.64 3.04 0.95
CA THR A 72 1.53 2.59 -0.13
C THR A 72 1.17 3.25 -1.46
N GLN A 73 -0.10 3.15 -1.87
CA GLN A 73 -0.57 3.76 -3.13
C GLN A 73 -0.33 5.27 -3.16
N LYS A 74 -0.68 5.98 -2.09
CA LYS A 74 -0.53 7.44 -2.01
C LYS A 74 0.92 7.88 -1.92
N ILE A 75 1.79 7.17 -1.18
CA ILE A 75 3.23 7.46 -1.14
C ILE A 75 3.83 7.30 -2.54
N LYS A 76 3.49 6.24 -3.26
CA LYS A 76 3.95 6.04 -4.65
C LYS A 76 3.51 7.17 -5.59
N SER A 77 2.39 7.81 -5.32
CA SER A 77 1.91 8.97 -6.10
C SER A 77 2.67 10.27 -5.78
N VAL A 78 3.04 10.52 -4.50
CA VAL A 78 3.68 11.78 -4.06
C VAL A 78 5.20 11.69 -3.99
N SER A 79 5.76 10.47 -3.89
CA SER A 79 7.19 10.16 -3.79
C SER A 79 7.47 8.81 -4.46
N GLY A 80 7.37 8.75 -5.78
CA GLY A 80 7.45 7.52 -6.59
C GLY A 80 8.73 6.71 -6.39
N GLU A 81 9.84 7.36 -6.09
CA GLU A 81 11.13 6.72 -5.84
C GLU A 81 11.22 6.04 -4.46
N THR A 82 10.43 6.48 -3.47
CA THR A 82 10.40 5.87 -2.15
C THR A 82 10.02 4.40 -2.26
N LYS A 83 10.87 3.51 -1.76
CA LYS A 83 10.62 2.07 -1.67
C LYS A 83 9.78 1.78 -0.44
N ILE A 84 8.88 0.81 -0.55
CA ILE A 84 7.96 0.48 0.55
C ILE A 84 8.27 -0.91 1.09
N LEU A 85 8.56 -0.99 2.38
CA LEU A 85 8.64 -2.23 3.15
C LEU A 85 7.44 -2.30 4.09
N LEU A 86 6.59 -3.30 3.91
CA LEU A 86 5.52 -3.58 4.86
C LEU A 86 6.05 -4.38 6.03
N LEU A 87 5.66 -4.01 7.24
CA LEU A 87 5.99 -4.73 8.46
C LEU A 87 4.71 -4.95 9.26
N THR A 88 4.22 -6.18 9.34
CA THR A 88 2.90 -6.47 9.89
C THR A 88 2.87 -7.66 10.83
N SER A 89 2.05 -7.60 11.89
CA SER A 89 1.75 -8.75 12.75
C SER A 89 0.66 -9.63 12.14
N TYR A 90 -0.32 -9.00 11.50
CA TYR A 90 -1.48 -9.63 10.89
C TYR A 90 -1.94 -8.79 9.70
N GLY A 91 -2.12 -9.42 8.58
CA GLY A 91 -2.77 -8.83 7.42
C GLY A 91 -3.52 -9.94 6.68
N THR A 92 -4.62 -9.61 6.03
CA THR A 92 -5.21 -10.59 5.12
C THR A 92 -4.24 -10.80 3.95
N SER A 93 -4.22 -12.01 3.41
CA SER A 93 -3.45 -12.31 2.18
C SER A 93 -3.72 -11.26 1.10
N MET A 94 -4.95 -10.81 1.03
CA MET A 94 -5.41 -9.82 0.05
C MET A 94 -4.79 -8.43 0.29
N ASP A 95 -4.61 -7.99 1.53
CA ASP A 95 -4.01 -6.69 1.83
C ASP A 95 -2.55 -6.64 1.39
N ILE A 96 -1.80 -7.72 1.65
CA ILE A 96 -0.41 -7.84 1.22
C ILE A 96 -0.31 -7.84 -0.31
N VAL A 97 -1.16 -8.63 -0.99
CA VAL A 97 -1.19 -8.67 -2.46
C VAL A 97 -1.54 -7.30 -3.04
N ARG A 98 -2.52 -6.59 -2.47
CA ARG A 98 -2.89 -5.22 -2.90
C ARG A 98 -1.74 -4.24 -2.72
N ALA A 99 -1.06 -4.27 -1.57
CA ALA A 99 0.06 -3.39 -1.32
C ALA A 99 1.22 -3.65 -2.30
N VAL A 100 1.52 -4.92 -2.62
CA VAL A 100 2.50 -5.28 -3.66
C VAL A 100 2.06 -4.77 -5.02
N THR A 101 0.79 -4.92 -5.38
CA THR A 101 0.21 -4.40 -6.61
C THR A 101 0.33 -2.87 -6.70
N PHE A 102 0.24 -2.15 -5.58
CA PHE A 102 0.44 -0.70 -5.50
C PHE A 102 1.92 -0.28 -5.40
N GLY A 103 2.85 -1.24 -5.49
CA GLY A 103 4.29 -0.97 -5.60
C GLY A 103 5.06 -1.12 -4.28
N ALA A 104 4.58 -1.91 -3.32
CA ALA A 104 5.42 -2.33 -2.20
C ALA A 104 6.58 -3.19 -2.72
N SER A 105 7.79 -2.86 -2.28
CA SER A 105 9.03 -3.54 -2.67
C SER A 105 9.38 -4.68 -1.72
N GLY A 106 8.72 -4.78 -0.57
CA GLY A 106 8.96 -5.86 0.38
C GLY A 106 7.85 -5.97 1.42
N ALA A 107 7.80 -7.15 2.06
CA ALA A 107 6.91 -7.40 3.19
C ALA A 107 7.53 -8.43 4.15
N LEU A 108 7.49 -8.10 5.44
CA LEU A 108 7.97 -8.93 6.55
C LEU A 108 6.90 -9.01 7.65
N LEU A 109 7.00 -10.03 8.47
CA LEU A 109 6.23 -10.10 9.72
C LEU A 109 6.97 -9.31 10.82
N LYS A 110 6.24 -8.76 11.79
CA LYS A 110 6.81 -8.00 12.92
C LYS A 110 7.66 -8.85 13.87
N ASP A 111 7.52 -10.19 13.80
CA ASP A 111 8.34 -11.16 14.53
C ASP A 111 9.61 -11.59 13.75
N THR A 112 9.83 -11.03 12.58
CA THR A 112 11.05 -11.27 11.78
C THR A 112 12.29 -10.83 12.56
N PRO A 113 13.39 -11.62 12.55
CA PRO A 113 14.65 -11.25 13.19
C PRO A 113 15.17 -9.89 12.70
N ASN A 114 15.77 -9.13 13.63
CA ASN A 114 16.29 -7.78 13.36
C ASN A 114 17.28 -7.74 12.18
N ASP A 115 18.13 -8.76 12.05
CA ASP A 115 19.12 -8.85 10.96
C ASP A 115 18.45 -8.97 9.58
N GLU A 116 17.34 -9.71 9.50
CA GLU A 116 16.56 -9.83 8.26
C GLU A 116 15.86 -8.51 7.91
N LEU A 117 15.29 -7.81 8.90
CA LEU A 117 14.71 -6.47 8.70
C LEU A 117 15.75 -5.48 8.16
N ILE A 118 16.95 -5.44 8.76
CA ILE A 118 18.03 -4.56 8.31
C ILE A 118 18.48 -4.93 6.89
N ALA A 119 18.61 -6.21 6.59
CA ALA A 119 18.95 -6.70 5.26
C ALA A 119 17.88 -6.28 4.24
N ALA A 120 16.60 -6.47 4.55
CA ALA A 120 15.48 -6.07 3.71
C ALA A 120 15.50 -4.56 3.38
N VAL A 121 15.68 -3.70 4.39
CA VAL A 121 15.79 -2.24 4.19
C VAL A 121 16.92 -1.90 3.22
N ARG A 122 18.10 -2.52 3.36
CA ARG A 122 19.24 -2.28 2.47
C ARG A 122 18.99 -2.80 1.05
N GLU A 123 18.40 -3.98 0.92
CA GLU A 123 18.11 -4.60 -0.36
C GLU A 123 17.12 -3.78 -1.18
N ILE A 124 15.99 -3.39 -0.56
CA ILE A 124 14.97 -2.60 -1.27
C ILE A 124 15.42 -1.17 -1.57
N ALA A 125 16.24 -0.55 -0.71
CA ALA A 125 16.83 0.76 -0.99
C ALA A 125 17.72 0.75 -2.24
N ASN A 126 18.36 -0.39 -2.52
CA ASN A 126 19.18 -0.60 -3.73
C ASN A 126 18.36 -1.09 -4.95
N GLY A 127 17.03 -1.04 -4.87
CA GLY A 127 16.14 -1.40 -5.97
C GLY A 127 15.78 -2.88 -6.06
N GLY A 128 16.18 -3.70 -5.07
CA GLY A 128 15.75 -5.09 -4.94
C GLY A 128 14.35 -5.23 -4.36
N GLU A 129 13.91 -6.48 -4.21
CA GLU A 129 12.65 -6.85 -3.56
C GLU A 129 12.94 -7.82 -2.42
N HIS A 130 12.29 -7.62 -1.27
CA HIS A 130 12.46 -8.50 -0.12
C HIS A 130 11.12 -8.91 0.49
N PHE A 131 10.77 -10.18 0.31
CA PHE A 131 9.57 -10.80 0.89
C PHE A 131 9.99 -12.02 1.70
N SER A 132 9.49 -12.16 2.92
CA SER A 132 9.72 -13.36 3.72
C SER A 132 9.18 -14.60 3.00
N ARG A 133 9.67 -15.78 3.40
CA ARG A 133 9.25 -17.05 2.76
C ARG A 133 7.74 -17.27 2.83
N SER A 134 7.12 -16.95 3.98
CA SER A 134 5.68 -17.05 4.19
C SER A 134 4.89 -16.10 3.27
N ILE A 135 5.35 -14.86 3.13
CA ILE A 135 4.76 -13.87 2.23
C ILE A 135 4.89 -14.30 0.76
N LYS A 136 6.05 -14.84 0.35
CA LYS A 136 6.21 -15.38 -1.01
C LYS A 136 5.25 -16.53 -1.33
N ALA A 137 5.02 -17.43 -0.38
CA ALA A 137 4.05 -18.50 -0.53
C ALA A 137 2.63 -17.94 -0.70
N LEU A 138 2.26 -17.01 0.17
CA LEU A 138 0.97 -16.33 0.17
C LEU A 138 0.72 -15.57 -1.16
N LEU A 139 1.71 -14.85 -1.69
CA LEU A 139 1.61 -14.14 -2.97
C LEU A 139 1.38 -15.09 -4.16
N ARG A 140 1.92 -16.31 -4.10
CA ARG A 140 1.71 -17.35 -5.14
C ARG A 140 0.33 -17.96 -5.09
N GLU A 141 -0.21 -18.15 -3.88
CA GLU A 141 -1.50 -18.82 -3.66
C GLU A 141 -2.70 -17.87 -3.75
N THR A 142 -2.46 -16.57 -3.57
CA THR A 142 -3.53 -15.57 -3.58
C THR A 142 -3.64 -14.94 -4.97
N PRO A 143 -4.78 -15.06 -5.66
CA PRO A 143 -5.00 -14.39 -6.94
C PRO A 143 -4.80 -12.87 -6.78
N GLN A 144 -4.04 -12.28 -7.68
CA GLN A 144 -3.86 -10.82 -7.66
C GLN A 144 -5.23 -10.14 -7.84
N PRO A 145 -5.56 -9.14 -7.01
CA PRO A 145 -6.78 -8.38 -7.20
C PRO A 145 -6.72 -7.65 -8.55
N PRO A 146 -7.82 -7.59 -9.27
CA PRO A 146 -7.87 -6.82 -10.50
C PRO A 146 -7.54 -5.34 -10.23
N LEU A 147 -6.69 -4.77 -11.06
CA LEU A 147 -6.26 -3.37 -10.97
C LEU A 147 -7.37 -2.45 -11.47
N LEU A 148 -8.23 -2.01 -10.58
CA LEU A 148 -9.13 -0.90 -10.86
C LEU A 148 -8.41 0.42 -10.61
N SER A 149 -8.57 1.39 -11.52
CA SER A 149 -8.06 2.75 -11.30
C SER A 149 -8.78 3.41 -10.11
N GLU A 150 -8.19 4.45 -9.53
CA GLU A 150 -8.80 5.20 -8.42
C GLU A 150 -10.20 5.72 -8.81
N GLN A 151 -10.34 6.25 -10.01
CA GLN A 151 -11.64 6.68 -10.55
C GLN A 151 -12.63 5.50 -10.63
N GLN A 152 -12.22 4.34 -11.12
CA GLN A 152 -13.06 3.15 -11.19
C GLN A 152 -13.46 2.65 -9.80
N MET A 153 -12.57 2.74 -8.82
CA MET A 153 -12.88 2.41 -7.42
C MET A 153 -13.92 3.37 -6.83
N HIS A 154 -13.81 4.68 -7.07
CA HIS A 154 -14.80 5.66 -6.62
C HIS A 154 -16.19 5.42 -7.24
N LEU A 155 -16.23 5.13 -8.55
CA LEU A 155 -17.49 4.81 -9.23
C LEU A 155 -18.14 3.54 -8.68
N LEU A 156 -17.31 2.53 -8.37
CA LEU A 156 -17.76 1.27 -7.82
C LEU A 156 -18.26 1.42 -6.37
N ASP A 157 -17.61 2.24 -5.56
CA ASP A 157 -18.04 2.57 -4.20
C ASP A 157 -19.39 3.33 -4.21
N ALA A 158 -19.54 4.33 -5.09
CA ALA A 158 -20.81 5.03 -5.26
C ALA A 158 -21.94 4.07 -5.69
N ALA A 159 -21.63 3.11 -6.56
CA ALA A 159 -22.58 2.07 -6.96
C ALA A 159 -22.96 1.15 -5.79
N ALA A 160 -22.01 0.79 -4.93
CA ALA A 160 -22.26 -0.01 -3.73
C ALA A 160 -23.17 0.72 -2.72
N ARG A 161 -23.11 2.04 -2.68
CA ARG A 161 -24.02 2.91 -1.89
C ARG A 161 -25.38 3.11 -2.53
N GLY A 162 -25.65 2.51 -3.69
CA GLY A 162 -26.94 2.57 -4.36
C GLY A 162 -27.15 3.76 -5.30
N TYR A 163 -26.11 4.54 -5.61
CA TYR A 163 -26.23 5.67 -6.54
C TYR A 163 -26.56 5.17 -7.95
N THR A 164 -27.45 5.88 -8.64
CA THR A 164 -27.75 5.60 -10.05
C THR A 164 -26.61 6.06 -10.97
N THR A 165 -26.67 5.70 -12.25
CA THR A 165 -25.68 6.19 -13.23
C THR A 165 -25.72 7.70 -13.36
N GLU A 166 -26.90 8.29 -13.28
CA GLU A 166 -27.18 9.73 -13.33
C GLU A 166 -26.61 10.45 -12.09
N ASP A 167 -26.80 9.87 -10.89
CA ASP A 167 -26.29 10.42 -9.64
C ASP A 167 -24.76 10.41 -9.64
N ILE A 168 -24.14 9.31 -10.10
CA ILE A 168 -22.69 9.17 -10.22
C ILE A 168 -22.15 10.20 -11.22
N ALA A 169 -22.77 10.30 -12.40
CA ALA A 169 -22.36 11.26 -13.43
C ALA A 169 -22.35 12.69 -12.87
N LYS A 170 -23.41 13.07 -12.17
CA LYS A 170 -23.54 14.39 -11.54
C LYS A 170 -22.53 14.61 -10.40
N SER A 171 -22.30 13.59 -9.55
CA SER A 171 -21.41 13.71 -8.38
C SER A 171 -19.93 13.83 -8.75
N TYR A 172 -19.53 13.27 -9.88
CA TYR A 172 -18.13 13.23 -10.35
C TYR A 172 -17.87 14.10 -11.58
N ASP A 173 -18.82 14.95 -11.98
CA ASP A 173 -18.74 15.82 -13.18
C ASP A 173 -18.39 15.02 -14.45
N LEU A 174 -19.09 13.91 -14.66
CA LEU A 174 -18.91 13.02 -15.79
C LEU A 174 -20.19 12.94 -16.64
N SER A 175 -20.05 12.56 -17.91
CA SER A 175 -21.22 12.17 -18.69
C SER A 175 -21.72 10.77 -18.29
N THR A 176 -23.03 10.51 -18.43
CA THR A 176 -23.60 9.18 -18.19
C THR A 176 -22.98 8.12 -19.08
N ASP A 177 -22.56 8.46 -20.30
CA ASP A 177 -21.87 7.55 -21.21
C ASP A 177 -20.46 7.22 -20.73
N THR A 178 -19.75 8.18 -20.11
CA THR A 178 -18.46 7.94 -19.47
C THR A 178 -18.61 6.96 -18.30
N VAL A 179 -19.61 7.15 -17.45
CA VAL A 179 -19.91 6.25 -16.34
C VAL A 179 -20.24 4.84 -16.85
N LYS A 180 -21.10 4.71 -17.85
CA LYS A 180 -21.44 3.40 -18.47
C LYS A 180 -20.23 2.70 -19.08
N ARG A 181 -19.33 3.45 -19.73
CA ARG A 181 -18.09 2.90 -20.30
C ARG A 181 -17.15 2.43 -19.20
N SER A 182 -16.99 3.21 -18.13
CA SER A 182 -16.18 2.82 -16.97
C SER A 182 -16.72 1.57 -16.29
N PHE A 183 -18.04 1.43 -16.14
CA PHE A 183 -18.64 0.19 -15.60
C PHE A 183 -18.44 -1.02 -16.50
N ARG A 184 -18.45 -0.89 -17.83
CA ARG A 184 -18.08 -1.99 -18.71
C ARG A 184 -16.64 -2.45 -18.45
N GLN A 185 -15.70 -1.51 -18.39
CA GLN A 185 -14.30 -1.83 -18.06
C GLN A 185 -14.16 -2.46 -16.67
N ILE A 186 -14.88 -1.95 -15.66
CA ILE A 186 -14.91 -2.54 -14.32
C ILE A 186 -15.41 -3.98 -14.37
N CYS A 187 -16.50 -4.24 -15.11
CA CYS A 187 -17.03 -5.59 -15.29
C CYS A 187 -16.02 -6.52 -15.96
N ASP A 188 -15.36 -6.06 -17.03
CA ASP A 188 -14.32 -6.83 -17.72
C ASP A 188 -13.17 -7.18 -16.79
N ILE A 189 -12.66 -6.20 -16.02
CA ILE A 189 -11.57 -6.37 -15.06
C ILE A 189 -11.96 -7.34 -13.93
N LEU A 190 -13.19 -7.25 -13.41
CA LEU A 190 -13.67 -8.08 -12.31
C LEU A 190 -14.18 -9.46 -12.75
N GLY A 191 -14.38 -9.66 -14.05
CA GLY A 191 -15.05 -10.85 -14.61
C GLY A 191 -16.54 -10.90 -14.24
N ALA A 192 -17.21 -9.74 -14.14
CA ALA A 192 -18.60 -9.60 -13.78
C ALA A 192 -19.49 -9.45 -15.02
N ALA A 193 -20.65 -10.08 -15.03
CA ALA A 193 -21.61 -9.98 -16.12
C ALA A 193 -22.35 -8.63 -16.13
N ASN A 194 -22.44 -7.95 -14.99
CA ASN A 194 -23.14 -6.68 -14.85
C ASN A 194 -22.65 -5.87 -13.63
N ARG A 195 -23.14 -4.63 -13.52
CA ARG A 195 -22.78 -3.69 -12.44
C ARG A 195 -23.06 -4.26 -11.04
N THR A 196 -24.20 -4.92 -10.84
CA THR A 196 -24.59 -5.48 -9.54
C THR A 196 -23.63 -6.59 -9.12
N GLU A 197 -23.27 -7.44 -10.05
CA GLU A 197 -22.29 -8.51 -9.82
C GLU A 197 -20.89 -7.94 -9.59
N ALA A 198 -20.51 -6.88 -10.31
CA ALA A 198 -19.25 -6.17 -10.08
C ALA A 198 -19.14 -5.62 -8.63
N VAL A 199 -20.21 -5.03 -8.10
CA VAL A 199 -20.30 -4.58 -6.71
C VAL A 199 -20.21 -5.77 -5.75
N ALA A 200 -20.94 -6.86 -5.99
CA ALA A 200 -20.90 -8.06 -5.15
C ALA A 200 -19.49 -8.69 -5.10
N ILE A 201 -18.82 -8.78 -6.26
CA ILE A 201 -17.44 -9.28 -6.35
C ILE A 201 -16.48 -8.35 -5.60
N ALA A 202 -16.64 -7.03 -5.74
CA ALA A 202 -15.79 -6.05 -5.08
C ALA A 202 -15.93 -6.11 -3.55
N LEU A 203 -17.13 -6.26 -3.02
CA LEU A 203 -17.38 -6.47 -1.60
C LEU A 203 -16.78 -7.78 -1.11
N LYS A 204 -17.00 -8.89 -1.85
CA LYS A 204 -16.45 -10.21 -1.51
C LYS A 204 -14.90 -10.22 -1.50
N LYS A 205 -14.29 -9.45 -2.40
CA LYS A 205 -12.84 -9.33 -2.52
C LYS A 205 -12.26 -8.20 -1.63
N HIS A 206 -13.06 -7.61 -0.76
CA HIS A 206 -12.65 -6.50 0.12
C HIS A 206 -12.02 -5.31 -0.63
N LEU A 207 -12.42 -5.08 -1.88
CA LEU A 207 -12.00 -3.91 -2.66
C LEU A 207 -12.69 -2.64 -2.19
N LEU A 208 -13.89 -2.74 -1.61
CA LEU A 208 -14.67 -1.66 -1.04
C LEU A 208 -14.72 -1.81 0.48
N LYS A 209 -14.66 -0.67 1.20
CA LYS A 209 -14.92 -0.65 2.65
C LYS A 209 -16.43 -0.51 2.86
N THR A 210 -17.04 -1.42 3.60
CA THR A 210 -18.40 -1.25 4.12
C THR A 210 -18.38 -0.33 5.32
#